data_1fd8154a12c5af8870bd0fa429eb711c
#
_entry.id   1fd8154a12c5af8870bd0fa429eb711c
#
_cell.length_a   1.000
_cell.length_b   1.000
_cell.length_c   1.000
_cell.angle_alpha   90.00
_cell.angle_beta   90.00
_cell.angle_gamma   90.00
#
_symmetry.space_group_name_H-M   'P 1'
#
loop_
_entity.id
_entity.type
_entity.pdbx_description
1 polymer ?
#
loop_
_entity_poly.entity_id
_entity_poly.type
_entity_poly.pdbx_seq_one_letter_code
_entity_poly.pdbx_strand_id
1 'polypeptide(L)'
;EMHYTHVQLMPIMEHPYDGSWGFQTTGYYAPTSRYGTPSDFMAFVDKLHGEGIGVILDWVPSNFPTDDFGLARFDGSPLYESNDPKTSKRDSWGTCLFNYARFEVTSFLVSCAMFWLDKYHIDGLRIGALSSMLYLDYGKTEGEWEPNKFGGKENLDAVDFVKRLNTAVHMYHPDVMMFAEENTSWPKLTHKIEDGGLGFDFKWNMGWMNDMLHYMSLNPMWRPFNHDSLTFSFYYAFSEKFLLPISHDEVSHGKGSLIKQMPGKYDEQFAGVRAFITYMYAHPGKKLVFMGTEIGQFDEWNHEEAIQWDLLEFEKHKKLRTFFKELNKFYLDCKPLYELDTVWKGFDWIHHDDYTNSVIAFKRTDKNGDEIVSVCNFQPIRRDEYCIGVPKYGLYDEVFNSDEERFGGSGVVNGNNIKTEVMKIHGFDQGLSLTLPPLSVI
;
A
#
# COMPACT_ATOMS: atom_id res chain seq x y z
N GLU A 1 17.21 2.73 -11.57
CA GLU A 1 17.33 4.20 -11.56
C GLU A 1 16.43 4.89 -10.53
N MET A 2 15.19 4.40 -10.36
CA MET A 2 14.19 5.02 -9.46
C MET A 2 14.28 4.51 -8.00
N HIS A 3 15.17 3.59 -7.71
CA HIS A 3 15.43 3.00 -6.37
C HIS A 3 14.22 2.28 -5.75
N TYR A 4 13.28 1.77 -6.56
CA TYR A 4 12.28 0.81 -6.08
C TYR A 4 12.96 -0.51 -5.77
N THR A 5 12.54 -1.17 -4.70
CA THR A 5 13.09 -2.46 -4.25
C THR A 5 12.31 -3.65 -4.79
N HIS A 6 11.02 -3.44 -5.09
CA HIS A 6 10.13 -4.48 -5.58
C HIS A 6 9.21 -3.94 -6.66
N VAL A 7 8.77 -4.82 -7.54
CA VAL A 7 7.66 -4.58 -8.47
C VAL A 7 6.53 -5.52 -8.09
N GLN A 8 5.34 -4.96 -7.87
CA GLN A 8 4.13 -5.75 -7.71
C GLN A 8 3.36 -5.76 -9.01
N LEU A 9 3.08 -6.95 -9.53
CA LEU A 9 2.35 -7.16 -10.77
C LEU A 9 0.90 -7.51 -10.47
N MET A 10 -0.04 -6.84 -11.12
CA MET A 10 -1.43 -7.27 -11.18
C MET A 10 -1.50 -8.70 -11.73
N PRO A 11 -2.60 -9.45 -11.54
CA PRO A 11 -2.60 -10.88 -11.87
C PRO A 11 -2.18 -11.15 -13.31
N ILE A 12 -1.09 -11.90 -13.47
CA ILE A 12 -0.55 -12.28 -14.79
C ILE A 12 -0.98 -13.68 -15.22
N MET A 13 -1.78 -14.37 -14.41
CA MET A 13 -2.37 -15.66 -14.74
C MET A 13 -3.32 -15.50 -15.93
N GLU A 14 -3.48 -16.57 -16.73
CA GLU A 14 -4.37 -16.52 -17.89
C GLU A 14 -5.82 -16.24 -17.50
N HIS A 15 -6.45 -15.35 -18.25
CA HIS A 15 -7.81 -14.86 -18.00
C HIS A 15 -8.49 -14.49 -19.33
N PRO A 16 -9.82 -14.68 -19.46
CA PRO A 16 -10.53 -14.46 -20.72
C PRO A 16 -10.87 -12.99 -20.99
N TYR A 17 -11.02 -12.17 -19.94
CA TYR A 17 -11.52 -10.81 -20.01
C TYR A 17 -10.47 -9.79 -19.61
N ASP A 18 -10.00 -8.97 -20.57
CA ASP A 18 -8.96 -7.96 -20.34
C ASP A 18 -9.38 -6.90 -19.31
N GLY A 19 -10.65 -6.49 -19.33
CA GLY A 19 -11.21 -5.54 -18.37
C GLY A 19 -11.28 -6.04 -16.92
N SER A 20 -10.95 -7.32 -16.67
CA SER A 20 -10.76 -7.83 -15.31
C SER A 20 -9.37 -7.55 -14.76
N TRP A 21 -8.44 -7.04 -15.57
CA TRP A 21 -7.04 -6.80 -15.22
C TRP A 21 -6.33 -8.04 -14.68
N GLY A 22 -6.82 -9.23 -15.06
CA GLY A 22 -6.34 -10.53 -14.60
C GLY A 22 -7.03 -11.08 -13.35
N PHE A 23 -7.89 -10.31 -12.67
CA PHE A 23 -8.57 -10.76 -11.44
C PHE A 23 -9.64 -11.84 -11.69
N GLN A 24 -10.10 -12.05 -12.93
CA GLN A 24 -10.96 -13.17 -13.31
C GLN A 24 -10.14 -14.32 -13.93
N THR A 25 -9.28 -14.93 -13.11
CA THR A 25 -8.34 -15.97 -13.51
C THR A 25 -9.03 -17.26 -13.92
N THR A 26 -8.67 -17.81 -15.10
CA THR A 26 -9.06 -19.16 -15.55
C THR A 26 -7.88 -20.13 -15.58
N GLY A 27 -6.70 -19.67 -15.92
CA GLY A 27 -5.48 -20.48 -16.01
C GLY A 27 -4.55 -20.29 -14.82
N TYR A 28 -4.86 -20.87 -13.68
CA TYR A 28 -4.14 -20.69 -12.42
C TYR A 28 -2.64 -21.03 -12.46
N TYR A 29 -2.25 -21.97 -13.34
CA TYR A 29 -0.87 -22.45 -13.51
C TYR A 29 -0.24 -21.98 -14.82
N ALA A 30 -0.79 -20.96 -15.47
CA ALA A 30 -0.28 -20.46 -16.73
C ALA A 30 -0.16 -18.94 -16.70
N PRO A 31 1.00 -18.35 -17.04
CA PRO A 31 1.07 -16.93 -17.34
C PRO A 31 0.25 -16.64 -18.61
N THR A 32 -0.40 -15.48 -18.63
CA THR A 32 -1.18 -15.06 -19.82
C THR A 32 -0.26 -14.93 -21.04
N SER A 33 -0.76 -15.33 -22.19
CA SER A 33 -0.05 -15.21 -23.47
C SER A 33 0.00 -13.76 -23.99
N ARG A 34 -0.70 -12.83 -23.37
CA ARG A 34 -0.78 -11.41 -23.77
C ARG A 34 0.57 -10.71 -23.80
N TYR A 35 1.47 -11.09 -22.90
CA TYR A 35 2.74 -10.38 -22.67
C TYR A 35 3.96 -11.21 -23.11
N GLY A 36 3.76 -12.35 -23.72
CA GLY A 36 4.83 -13.23 -24.19
C GLY A 36 4.66 -14.67 -23.74
N THR A 37 5.72 -15.45 -23.85
CA THR A 37 5.76 -16.86 -23.46
C THR A 37 6.08 -17.02 -21.96
N PRO A 38 5.84 -18.21 -21.37
CA PRO A 38 6.32 -18.52 -20.02
C PRO A 38 7.82 -18.27 -19.82
N SER A 39 8.63 -18.55 -20.86
CA SER A 39 10.08 -18.30 -20.83
C SER A 39 10.42 -16.81 -20.81
N ASP A 40 9.63 -15.98 -21.49
CA ASP A 40 9.80 -14.51 -21.45
C ASP A 40 9.51 -13.97 -20.05
N PHE A 41 8.49 -14.50 -19.38
CA PHE A 41 8.20 -14.12 -18.00
C PHE A 41 9.32 -14.57 -17.03
N MET A 42 9.86 -15.78 -17.19
CA MET A 42 11.03 -16.23 -16.41
C MET A 42 12.23 -15.30 -16.63
N ALA A 43 12.51 -14.93 -17.88
CA ALA A 43 13.60 -14.00 -18.22
C ALA A 43 13.37 -12.59 -17.65
N PHE A 44 12.12 -12.14 -17.58
CA PHE A 44 11.76 -10.87 -16.95
C PHE A 44 12.06 -10.88 -15.45
N VAL A 45 11.65 -11.93 -14.74
CA VAL A 45 11.93 -12.08 -13.29
C VAL A 45 13.44 -12.18 -13.05
N ASP A 46 14.16 -13.01 -13.81
CA ASP A 46 15.62 -13.16 -13.71
C ASP A 46 16.33 -11.82 -13.90
N LYS A 47 15.90 -11.03 -14.88
CA LYS A 47 16.46 -9.69 -15.12
C LYS A 47 16.21 -8.74 -13.95
N LEU A 48 15.02 -8.74 -13.36
CA LEU A 48 14.71 -7.91 -12.18
C LEU A 48 15.58 -8.33 -10.99
N HIS A 49 15.73 -9.62 -10.75
CA HIS A 49 16.63 -10.14 -9.72
C HIS A 49 18.08 -9.73 -9.96
N GLY A 50 18.54 -9.76 -11.20
CA GLY A 50 19.88 -9.27 -11.59
C GLY A 50 20.11 -7.80 -11.27
N GLU A 51 19.05 -6.99 -11.19
CA GLU A 51 19.07 -5.58 -10.79
C GLU A 51 18.76 -5.39 -9.28
N GLY A 52 18.59 -6.47 -8.52
CA GLY A 52 18.26 -6.44 -7.10
C GLY A 52 16.80 -6.03 -6.82
N ILE A 53 15.88 -6.26 -7.74
CA ILE A 53 14.46 -5.93 -7.63
C ILE A 53 13.65 -7.21 -7.45
N GLY A 54 12.92 -7.32 -6.34
CA GLY A 54 12.02 -8.44 -6.09
C GLY A 54 10.70 -8.31 -6.85
N VAL A 55 10.03 -9.44 -7.08
CA VAL A 55 8.76 -9.54 -7.82
C VAL A 55 7.66 -10.09 -6.94
N ILE A 56 6.58 -9.33 -6.80
CA ILE A 56 5.36 -9.74 -6.08
C ILE A 56 4.25 -9.93 -7.11
N LEU A 57 3.48 -11.01 -6.98
CA LEU A 57 2.31 -11.23 -7.82
C LEU A 57 1.02 -11.06 -7.04
N ASP A 58 0.07 -10.37 -7.64
CA ASP A 58 -1.32 -10.44 -7.21
C ASP A 58 -1.88 -11.83 -7.58
N TRP A 59 -2.45 -12.51 -6.61
CA TRP A 59 -2.99 -13.86 -6.77
C TRP A 59 -4.41 -13.93 -6.19
N VAL A 60 -5.31 -14.60 -6.91
CA VAL A 60 -6.75 -14.59 -6.63
C VAL A 60 -7.23 -16.00 -6.23
N PRO A 61 -7.03 -16.45 -4.99
CA PRO A 61 -7.53 -17.72 -4.52
C PRO A 61 -8.99 -17.66 -4.01
N SER A 62 -9.65 -16.51 -4.16
CA SER A 62 -10.99 -16.28 -3.62
C SER A 62 -12.10 -16.78 -4.54
N ASN A 63 -11.95 -16.60 -5.83
CA ASN A 63 -13.01 -16.82 -6.80
C ASN A 63 -12.44 -17.10 -8.20
N PHE A 64 -13.29 -17.59 -9.08
CA PHE A 64 -13.00 -17.84 -10.49
C PHE A 64 -14.24 -17.58 -11.36
N PRO A 65 -14.05 -17.17 -12.64
CA PRO A 65 -15.14 -16.86 -13.54
C PRO A 65 -15.93 -18.13 -13.96
N THR A 66 -17.12 -17.91 -14.50
CA THR A 66 -18.05 -18.99 -14.88
C THR A 66 -17.94 -19.41 -16.35
N ASP A 67 -16.82 -19.08 -17.01
CA ASP A 67 -16.58 -19.43 -18.40
C ASP A 67 -16.58 -20.97 -18.61
N ASP A 68 -17.19 -21.45 -19.69
CA ASP A 68 -17.39 -22.88 -20.00
C ASP A 68 -16.08 -23.68 -20.12
N PHE A 69 -14.97 -23.01 -20.42
CA PHE A 69 -13.62 -23.60 -20.50
C PHE A 69 -12.80 -23.41 -19.21
N GLY A 70 -13.41 -22.83 -18.16
CA GLY A 70 -12.78 -22.59 -16.87
C GLY A 70 -13.02 -23.69 -15.86
N LEU A 71 -12.97 -23.33 -14.57
CA LEU A 71 -13.12 -24.27 -13.45
C LEU A 71 -14.58 -24.52 -13.08
N ALA A 72 -15.50 -23.62 -13.43
CA ALA A 72 -16.89 -23.71 -13.07
C ALA A 72 -17.53 -24.96 -13.68
N ARG A 73 -18.08 -25.86 -12.84
CA ARG A 73 -18.68 -27.13 -13.25
C ARG A 73 -17.75 -27.93 -14.18
N PHE A 74 -16.48 -28.01 -13.85
CA PHE A 74 -15.41 -28.54 -14.69
C PHE A 74 -15.71 -29.92 -15.35
N ASP A 75 -16.37 -30.81 -14.65
CA ASP A 75 -16.82 -32.13 -15.16
C ASP A 75 -18.34 -32.23 -15.31
N GLY A 76 -19.05 -31.09 -15.32
CA GLY A 76 -20.51 -31.03 -15.31
C GLY A 76 -21.09 -30.97 -13.91
N SER A 77 -20.29 -31.15 -12.85
CA SER A 77 -20.67 -30.99 -11.46
C SER A 77 -19.79 -29.90 -10.75
N PRO A 78 -20.21 -29.34 -9.62
CA PRO A 78 -19.39 -28.43 -8.83
C PRO A 78 -18.20 -29.16 -8.20
N LEU A 79 -17.02 -29.04 -8.79
CA LEU A 79 -15.77 -29.61 -8.26
C LEU A 79 -14.99 -28.62 -7.38
N TYR A 80 -14.82 -27.41 -7.87
CA TYR A 80 -14.06 -26.35 -7.22
C TYR A 80 -14.94 -25.47 -6.34
N GLU A 81 -16.21 -25.31 -6.71
CA GLU A 81 -17.22 -24.58 -5.97
C GLU A 81 -18.09 -25.49 -5.09
N SER A 82 -18.89 -24.90 -4.20
CA SER A 82 -19.88 -25.63 -3.40
C SER A 82 -21.13 -26.00 -4.23
N ASN A 83 -21.83 -27.08 -3.83
CA ASN A 83 -23.15 -27.40 -4.35
C ASN A 83 -24.23 -26.42 -3.84
N ASP A 84 -24.01 -25.76 -2.72
CA ASP A 84 -24.94 -24.82 -2.13
C ASP A 84 -24.82 -23.44 -2.81
N PRO A 85 -25.93 -22.95 -3.44
CA PRO A 85 -25.93 -21.63 -4.08
C PRO A 85 -25.52 -20.48 -3.16
N LYS A 86 -25.84 -20.58 -1.85
CA LYS A 86 -25.47 -19.54 -0.86
C LYS A 86 -23.97 -19.41 -0.62
N THR A 87 -23.21 -20.46 -0.88
CA THR A 87 -21.77 -20.51 -0.66
C THR A 87 -20.94 -20.62 -1.94
N SER A 88 -21.60 -20.89 -3.10
CA SER A 88 -20.90 -21.18 -4.36
C SER A 88 -20.71 -19.97 -5.27
N LYS A 89 -21.49 -18.90 -5.11
CA LYS A 89 -21.50 -17.78 -6.08
C LYS A 89 -21.33 -16.43 -5.41
N ARG A 90 -20.76 -15.55 -6.19
CA ARG A 90 -20.74 -14.11 -5.93
C ARG A 90 -21.39 -13.39 -7.10
N ASP A 91 -22.69 -13.14 -6.99
CA ASP A 91 -23.49 -12.60 -8.08
C ASP A 91 -23.04 -11.19 -8.50
N SER A 92 -22.56 -10.37 -7.55
CA SER A 92 -22.04 -9.03 -7.83
C SER A 92 -20.79 -9.01 -8.74
N TRP A 93 -20.04 -10.14 -8.80
CA TRP A 93 -18.83 -10.27 -9.64
C TRP A 93 -19.05 -11.26 -10.80
N GLY A 94 -20.18 -11.97 -10.84
CA GLY A 94 -20.44 -13.02 -11.82
C GLY A 94 -19.50 -14.23 -11.69
N THR A 95 -18.96 -14.49 -10.48
CA THR A 95 -17.93 -15.52 -10.24
C THR A 95 -18.40 -16.60 -9.28
N CYS A 96 -17.75 -17.76 -9.35
CA CYS A 96 -17.85 -18.83 -8.35
C CYS A 96 -16.81 -18.62 -7.24
N LEU A 97 -17.17 -19.03 -6.01
CA LEU A 97 -16.26 -19.07 -4.86
C LEU A 97 -15.65 -20.46 -4.72
N PHE A 98 -14.37 -20.54 -4.36
CA PHE A 98 -13.72 -21.80 -4.05
C PHE A 98 -14.31 -22.46 -2.80
N ASN A 99 -14.49 -23.77 -2.85
CA ASN A 99 -14.93 -24.58 -1.72
C ASN A 99 -13.73 -25.07 -0.90
N TYR A 100 -13.30 -24.28 0.08
CA TYR A 100 -12.13 -24.57 0.92
C TYR A 100 -12.32 -25.79 1.84
N ALA A 101 -13.55 -26.26 2.05
CA ALA A 101 -13.84 -27.48 2.79
C ALA A 101 -13.33 -28.75 2.08
N ARG A 102 -13.08 -28.67 0.76
CA ARG A 102 -12.54 -29.79 -0.03
C ARG A 102 -11.01 -29.79 -0.01
N PHE A 103 -10.42 -30.90 0.39
CA PHE A 103 -8.96 -31.06 0.42
C PHE A 103 -8.33 -30.94 -0.97
N GLU A 104 -9.02 -31.40 -2.01
CA GLU A 104 -8.56 -31.30 -3.39
C GLU A 104 -8.46 -29.83 -3.84
N VAL A 105 -9.42 -28.99 -3.47
CA VAL A 105 -9.41 -27.56 -3.77
C VAL A 105 -8.28 -26.86 -2.99
N THR A 106 -8.15 -27.16 -1.69
CA THR A 106 -7.04 -26.67 -0.89
C THR A 106 -5.69 -27.09 -1.46
N SER A 107 -5.55 -28.36 -1.86
CA SER A 107 -4.33 -28.86 -2.50
C SER A 107 -4.03 -28.15 -3.82
N PHE A 108 -5.04 -27.93 -4.67
CA PHE A 108 -4.93 -27.22 -5.93
C PHE A 108 -4.40 -25.79 -5.70
N LEU A 109 -4.99 -25.05 -4.76
CA LEU A 109 -4.62 -23.66 -4.49
C LEU A 109 -3.23 -23.55 -3.84
N VAL A 110 -2.91 -24.39 -2.83
CA VAL A 110 -1.57 -24.36 -2.22
C VAL A 110 -0.52 -24.74 -3.25
N SER A 111 -0.75 -25.77 -4.07
CA SER A 111 0.17 -26.17 -5.14
C SER A 111 0.33 -25.07 -6.20
N CYS A 112 -0.73 -24.30 -6.48
CA CYS A 112 -0.67 -23.16 -7.38
C CYS A 112 0.26 -22.07 -6.83
N ALA A 113 0.14 -21.69 -5.57
CA ALA A 113 1.05 -20.76 -4.94
C ALA A 113 2.50 -21.25 -5.03
N MET A 114 2.74 -22.52 -4.63
CA MET A 114 4.07 -23.13 -4.72
C MET A 114 4.62 -23.17 -6.15
N PHE A 115 3.76 -23.40 -7.16
CA PHE A 115 4.16 -23.39 -8.56
C PHE A 115 4.75 -22.04 -8.99
N TRP A 116 4.12 -20.93 -8.61
CA TRP A 116 4.62 -19.59 -8.93
C TRP A 116 5.94 -19.31 -8.23
N LEU A 117 6.09 -19.73 -6.98
CA LEU A 117 7.32 -19.58 -6.20
C LEU A 117 8.45 -20.46 -6.77
N ASP A 118 8.17 -21.75 -7.05
CA ASP A 118 9.19 -22.72 -7.49
C ASP A 118 9.63 -22.53 -8.94
N LYS A 119 8.71 -22.17 -9.85
CA LYS A 119 8.97 -22.13 -11.27
C LYS A 119 9.35 -20.75 -11.80
N TYR A 120 8.81 -19.71 -11.20
CA TYR A 120 9.04 -18.34 -11.64
C TYR A 120 9.87 -17.53 -10.62
N HIS A 121 10.19 -18.12 -9.47
CA HIS A 121 11.05 -17.54 -8.43
C HIS A 121 10.58 -16.15 -7.98
N ILE A 122 9.26 -15.95 -7.89
CA ILE A 122 8.70 -14.69 -7.38
C ILE A 122 8.91 -14.57 -5.88
N ASP A 123 9.02 -13.33 -5.37
CA ASP A 123 9.42 -13.01 -4.01
C ASP A 123 8.24 -12.75 -3.08
N GLY A 124 7.03 -12.74 -3.61
CA GLY A 124 5.83 -12.56 -2.80
C GLY A 124 4.53 -12.78 -3.54
N LEU A 125 3.48 -13.09 -2.78
CA LEU A 125 2.10 -13.18 -3.24
C LEU A 125 1.23 -12.20 -2.47
N ARG A 126 0.42 -11.42 -3.19
CA ARG A 126 -0.64 -10.61 -2.59
C ARG A 126 -1.99 -11.27 -2.84
N ILE A 127 -2.71 -11.58 -1.76
CA ILE A 127 -4.08 -12.09 -1.82
C ILE A 127 -5.04 -10.90 -1.79
N GLY A 128 -5.67 -10.64 -2.95
CA GLY A 128 -6.68 -9.61 -3.09
C GLY A 128 -8.04 -10.04 -2.54
N ALA A 129 -8.83 -9.08 -2.07
CA ALA A 129 -10.19 -9.27 -1.57
C ALA A 129 -10.32 -10.38 -0.51
N LEU A 130 -9.35 -10.49 0.39
CA LEU A 130 -9.29 -11.56 1.41
C LEU A 130 -10.55 -11.58 2.28
N SER A 131 -11.16 -10.42 2.57
CA SER A 131 -12.44 -10.34 3.29
C SER A 131 -13.54 -11.18 2.65
N SER A 132 -13.53 -11.28 1.32
CA SER A 132 -14.51 -12.06 0.57
C SER A 132 -14.39 -13.58 0.80
N MET A 133 -13.21 -14.02 1.23
CA MET A 133 -12.95 -15.42 1.60
C MET A 133 -13.29 -15.67 3.07
N LEU A 134 -12.89 -14.73 3.95
CA LEU A 134 -12.95 -14.91 5.39
C LEU A 134 -14.36 -14.77 5.96
N TYR A 135 -15.28 -14.10 5.27
CA TYR A 135 -16.63 -13.85 5.76
C TYR A 135 -17.71 -14.45 4.87
N LEU A 136 -18.61 -15.25 5.48
CA LEU A 136 -19.75 -15.88 4.83
C LEU A 136 -20.81 -14.87 4.37
N ASP A 137 -20.93 -13.76 5.10
CA ASP A 137 -21.87 -12.66 4.84
C ASP A 137 -21.32 -11.56 3.92
N TYR A 138 -20.07 -11.65 3.45
CA TYR A 138 -19.47 -10.59 2.65
C TYR A 138 -20.25 -10.31 1.37
N GLY A 139 -20.76 -9.07 1.24
CA GLY A 139 -21.56 -8.65 0.08
C GLY A 139 -22.90 -9.34 -0.07
N LYS A 140 -23.45 -9.93 1.00
CA LYS A 140 -24.75 -10.61 1.02
C LYS A 140 -25.70 -9.95 2.02
N THR A 141 -26.98 -10.04 1.75
CA THR A 141 -28.05 -9.59 2.64
C THR A 141 -28.53 -10.72 3.57
N GLU A 142 -29.35 -10.37 4.54
CA GLU A 142 -29.95 -11.34 5.47
C GLU A 142 -30.74 -12.42 4.69
N GLY A 143 -30.48 -13.70 5.01
CA GLY A 143 -31.09 -14.86 4.32
C GLY A 143 -30.28 -15.37 3.12
N GLU A 144 -29.33 -14.64 2.60
CA GLU A 144 -28.47 -15.06 1.48
C GLU A 144 -27.20 -15.81 1.93
N TRP A 145 -26.98 -15.93 3.21
CA TRP A 145 -25.86 -16.66 3.80
C TRP A 145 -26.30 -17.45 5.03
N GLU A 146 -25.47 -18.38 5.46
CA GLU A 146 -25.69 -19.18 6.67
C GLU A 146 -24.51 -19.05 7.63
N PRO A 147 -24.77 -18.93 8.95
CA PRO A 147 -23.73 -18.86 9.95
C PRO A 147 -22.93 -20.17 10.01
N ASN A 148 -21.68 -20.06 10.43
CA ASN A 148 -20.84 -21.23 10.66
C ASN A 148 -21.35 -22.08 11.85
N LYS A 149 -20.73 -23.22 12.08
CA LYS A 149 -21.13 -24.18 13.13
C LYS A 149 -21.14 -23.62 14.56
N PHE A 150 -20.58 -22.44 14.77
CA PHE A 150 -20.59 -21.73 16.05
C PHE A 150 -21.55 -20.54 16.06
N GLY A 151 -22.29 -20.30 14.99
CA GLY A 151 -23.22 -19.18 14.86
C GLY A 151 -22.58 -17.87 14.41
N GLY A 152 -21.29 -17.88 14.07
CA GLY A 152 -20.53 -16.71 13.58
C GLY A 152 -20.59 -16.58 12.06
N LYS A 153 -20.04 -15.49 11.56
CA LYS A 153 -19.97 -15.15 10.13
C LYS A 153 -18.64 -15.52 9.46
N GLU A 154 -17.68 -15.97 10.24
CA GLU A 154 -16.36 -16.35 9.74
C GLU A 154 -16.46 -17.65 8.93
N ASN A 155 -15.83 -17.67 7.75
CA ASN A 155 -15.64 -18.86 6.96
C ASN A 155 -14.46 -19.67 7.50
N LEU A 156 -14.75 -20.63 8.38
CA LEU A 156 -13.71 -21.40 9.09
C LEU A 156 -12.83 -22.21 8.16
N ASP A 157 -13.37 -22.70 7.05
CA ASP A 157 -12.63 -23.49 6.07
C ASP A 157 -11.64 -22.60 5.29
N ALA A 158 -12.03 -21.37 4.95
CA ALA A 158 -11.13 -20.39 4.37
C ALA A 158 -10.04 -19.95 5.34
N VAL A 159 -10.36 -19.76 6.62
CA VAL A 159 -9.39 -19.47 7.68
C VAL A 159 -8.33 -20.58 7.78
N ASP A 160 -8.78 -21.85 7.79
CA ASP A 160 -7.87 -23.01 7.84
C ASP A 160 -7.01 -23.09 6.56
N PHE A 161 -7.61 -22.89 5.39
CA PHE A 161 -6.88 -22.81 4.12
C PHE A 161 -5.77 -21.76 4.15
N VAL A 162 -6.07 -20.51 4.56
CA VAL A 162 -5.09 -19.42 4.62
C VAL A 162 -3.93 -19.76 5.57
N LYS A 163 -4.23 -20.34 6.75
CA LYS A 163 -3.19 -20.78 7.68
C LYS A 163 -2.30 -21.87 7.10
N ARG A 164 -2.89 -22.85 6.41
CA ARG A 164 -2.14 -23.93 5.72
C ARG A 164 -1.27 -23.37 4.59
N LEU A 165 -1.81 -22.43 3.81
CA LEU A 165 -1.09 -21.75 2.73
C LEU A 165 0.15 -21.04 3.27
N ASN A 166 -0.02 -20.13 4.23
CA ASN A 166 1.08 -19.36 4.80
C ASN A 166 2.10 -20.26 5.50
N THR A 167 1.65 -21.35 6.18
CA THR A 167 2.56 -22.34 6.77
C THR A 167 3.39 -23.03 5.68
N ALA A 168 2.75 -23.48 4.59
CA ALA A 168 3.46 -24.16 3.51
C ALA A 168 4.46 -23.21 2.82
N VAL A 169 4.04 -22.00 2.48
CA VAL A 169 4.92 -21.01 1.85
C VAL A 169 6.15 -20.74 2.73
N HIS A 170 5.99 -20.36 3.98
CA HIS A 170 7.13 -20.05 4.84
C HIS A 170 8.00 -21.26 5.21
N MET A 171 7.43 -22.48 5.15
CA MET A 171 8.19 -23.71 5.38
C MET A 171 9.17 -24.01 4.24
N TYR A 172 8.73 -23.81 2.99
CA TYR A 172 9.52 -24.12 1.81
C TYR A 172 10.26 -22.91 1.22
N HIS A 173 9.73 -21.71 1.43
CA HIS A 173 10.23 -20.42 0.94
C HIS A 173 10.24 -19.39 2.07
N PRO A 174 11.14 -19.48 3.05
CA PRO A 174 11.12 -18.65 4.27
C PRO A 174 11.34 -17.16 4.00
N ASP A 175 11.92 -16.81 2.87
CA ASP A 175 12.21 -15.42 2.48
C ASP A 175 11.10 -14.77 1.62
N VAL A 176 10.07 -15.53 1.24
CA VAL A 176 8.95 -15.05 0.46
C VAL A 176 7.97 -14.30 1.35
N MET A 177 7.40 -13.21 0.84
CA MET A 177 6.46 -12.36 1.55
C MET A 177 5.01 -12.65 1.14
N MET A 178 4.13 -12.80 2.14
CA MET A 178 2.69 -12.98 1.94
C MET A 178 1.95 -11.70 2.36
N PHE A 179 1.23 -11.11 1.40
CA PHE A 179 0.49 -9.87 1.61
C PHE A 179 -1.01 -10.12 1.65
N ALA A 180 -1.69 -9.53 2.64
CA ALA A 180 -3.15 -9.54 2.76
C ALA A 180 -3.74 -8.19 2.35
N GLU A 181 -4.65 -8.17 1.38
CA GLU A 181 -5.57 -7.06 1.23
C GLU A 181 -6.90 -7.44 1.89
N GLU A 182 -7.16 -6.79 3.01
CA GLU A 182 -8.33 -7.05 3.85
C GLU A 182 -8.88 -5.71 4.34
N ASN A 183 -10.10 -5.38 3.95
CA ASN A 183 -10.73 -4.08 4.14
C ASN A 183 -11.68 -4.02 5.35
N THR A 184 -11.71 -5.08 6.17
CA THR A 184 -12.47 -5.12 7.42
C THR A 184 -11.54 -5.04 8.64
N SER A 185 -12.10 -5.24 9.82
CA SER A 185 -11.38 -5.24 11.08
C SER A 185 -10.92 -6.65 11.52
N TRP A 186 -10.65 -7.58 10.59
CA TRP A 186 -10.15 -8.90 10.97
C TRP A 186 -8.83 -8.77 11.75
N PRO A 187 -8.76 -9.33 12.97
CA PRO A 187 -7.60 -9.13 13.83
C PRO A 187 -6.47 -10.13 13.53
N LYS A 188 -5.24 -9.71 13.82
CA LYS A 188 -4.05 -10.58 13.83
C LYS A 188 -3.73 -11.24 12.48
N LEU A 189 -4.00 -10.58 11.36
CA LEU A 189 -3.63 -11.10 10.04
C LEU A 189 -2.14 -11.38 9.92
N THR A 190 -1.30 -10.46 10.42
CA THR A 190 0.16 -10.53 10.33
C THR A 190 0.83 -11.13 11.57
N HIS A 191 0.05 -11.64 12.50
CA HIS A 191 0.58 -12.36 13.67
C HIS A 191 0.83 -13.83 13.34
N LYS A 192 1.69 -14.46 14.12
CA LYS A 192 1.98 -15.89 13.99
C LYS A 192 0.72 -16.74 14.21
N ILE A 193 0.67 -17.87 13.52
CA ILE A 193 -0.46 -18.80 13.59
C ILE A 193 -0.64 -19.36 15.01
N GLU A 194 0.46 -19.67 15.72
CA GLU A 194 0.45 -20.13 17.11
C GLU A 194 -0.11 -19.08 18.08
N ASP A 195 -0.02 -17.78 17.74
CA ASP A 195 -0.58 -16.68 18.53
C ASP A 195 -2.03 -16.34 18.12
N GLY A 196 -2.66 -17.19 17.30
CA GLY A 196 -4.00 -17.04 16.80
C GLY A 196 -4.11 -16.14 15.57
N GLY A 197 -3.00 -15.82 14.90
CA GLY A 197 -2.94 -15.07 13.65
C GLY A 197 -3.18 -15.93 12.41
N LEU A 198 -3.08 -15.29 11.23
CA LEU A 198 -3.16 -15.96 9.93
C LEU A 198 -1.81 -16.16 9.24
N GLY A 199 -0.72 -15.56 9.77
CA GLY A 199 0.65 -15.79 9.31
C GLY A 199 1.05 -15.00 8.06
N PHE A 200 0.36 -13.92 7.70
CA PHE A 200 0.83 -13.00 6.67
C PHE A 200 2.02 -12.18 7.15
N ASP A 201 2.82 -11.70 6.22
CA ASP A 201 3.94 -10.78 6.51
C ASP A 201 3.49 -9.34 6.56
N PHE A 202 2.54 -8.95 5.70
CA PHE A 202 2.03 -7.60 5.63
C PHE A 202 0.52 -7.56 5.36
N LYS A 203 -0.11 -6.49 5.88
CA LYS A 203 -1.49 -6.11 5.56
C LYS A 203 -1.52 -4.76 4.86
N TRP A 204 -2.27 -4.62 3.78
CA TRP A 204 -2.57 -3.32 3.20
C TRP A 204 -3.39 -2.47 4.17
N ASN A 205 -2.95 -1.25 4.44
CA ASN A 205 -3.65 -0.32 5.32
C ASN A 205 -4.69 0.49 4.54
N MET A 206 -5.83 -0.13 4.29
CA MET A 206 -6.93 0.50 3.56
C MET A 206 -7.56 1.67 4.35
N GLY A 207 -7.53 1.63 5.69
CA GLY A 207 -7.99 2.72 6.54
C GLY A 207 -7.16 3.98 6.35
N TRP A 208 -5.84 3.87 6.48
CA TRP A 208 -4.91 4.98 6.22
C TRP A 208 -5.09 5.54 4.79
N MET A 209 -5.19 4.65 3.81
CA MET A 209 -5.35 5.04 2.41
C MET A 209 -6.62 5.88 2.21
N ASN A 210 -7.77 5.43 2.70
CA ASN A 210 -9.03 6.14 2.59
C ASN A 210 -9.00 7.50 3.31
N ASP A 211 -8.51 7.54 4.56
CA ASP A 211 -8.42 8.75 5.35
C ASP A 211 -7.52 9.80 4.68
N MET A 212 -6.35 9.35 4.18
CA MET A 212 -5.40 10.26 3.56
C MET A 212 -5.84 10.79 2.20
N LEU A 213 -6.41 9.94 1.33
CA LEU A 213 -6.94 10.39 0.04
C LEU A 213 -8.12 11.35 0.25
N HIS A 214 -9.00 11.05 1.18
CA HIS A 214 -10.07 11.98 1.57
C HIS A 214 -9.48 13.32 2.03
N TYR A 215 -8.56 13.31 2.99
CA TYR A 215 -7.95 14.52 3.53
C TYR A 215 -7.24 15.35 2.45
N MET A 216 -6.45 14.70 1.61
CA MET A 216 -5.68 15.39 0.57
C MET A 216 -6.56 15.97 -0.53
N SER A 217 -7.71 15.36 -0.84
CA SER A 217 -8.68 15.86 -1.82
C SER A 217 -9.47 17.10 -1.32
N LEU A 218 -9.50 17.35 -0.01
CA LEU A 218 -10.20 18.49 0.56
C LEU A 218 -9.56 19.81 0.11
N ASN A 219 -10.42 20.81 -0.21
CA ASN A 219 -9.94 22.18 -0.28
C ASN A 219 -9.24 22.54 1.04
N PRO A 220 -8.03 23.15 1.00
CA PRO A 220 -7.24 23.41 2.22
C PRO A 220 -7.99 24.13 3.33
N MET A 221 -9.00 24.96 3.02
CA MET A 221 -9.83 25.61 4.03
C MET A 221 -10.64 24.65 4.93
N TRP A 222 -10.91 23.43 4.46
CA TRP A 222 -11.65 22.40 5.21
C TRP A 222 -10.74 21.43 5.99
N ARG A 223 -9.43 21.43 5.71
CA ARG A 223 -8.46 20.55 6.37
C ARG A 223 -8.40 20.73 7.89
N PRO A 224 -8.50 21.94 8.46
CA PRO A 224 -8.57 22.13 9.91
C PRO A 224 -9.70 21.35 10.60
N PHE A 225 -10.81 21.14 9.92
CA PHE A 225 -11.97 20.41 10.45
C PHE A 225 -11.91 18.90 10.24
N ASN A 226 -10.89 18.41 9.55
CA ASN A 226 -10.68 17.01 9.25
C ASN A 226 -9.27 16.53 9.69
N HIS A 227 -8.68 17.21 10.67
CA HIS A 227 -7.31 16.94 11.13
C HIS A 227 -7.13 15.52 11.67
N ASP A 228 -8.19 14.91 12.22
CA ASP A 228 -8.20 13.55 12.72
C ASP A 228 -7.84 12.53 11.63
N SER A 229 -8.14 12.80 10.36
CA SER A 229 -7.73 11.94 9.24
C SER A 229 -6.21 11.78 9.12
N LEU A 230 -5.43 12.78 9.57
CA LEU A 230 -3.95 12.70 9.60
C LEU A 230 -3.43 11.85 10.75
N THR A 231 -4.17 11.79 11.87
CA THR A 231 -3.66 11.25 13.13
C THR A 231 -4.29 9.92 13.51
N PHE A 232 -5.48 9.61 13.00
CA PHE A 232 -6.25 8.42 13.39
C PHE A 232 -5.52 7.11 13.09
N SER A 233 -4.83 7.01 11.96
CA SER A 233 -4.09 5.80 11.57
C SER A 233 -3.01 5.39 12.58
N PHE A 234 -2.45 6.33 13.33
CA PHE A 234 -1.43 6.04 14.33
C PHE A 234 -1.97 5.29 15.56
N TYR A 235 -3.27 5.37 15.85
CA TYR A 235 -3.86 4.58 16.94
C TYR A 235 -3.73 3.08 16.71
N TYR A 236 -3.68 2.64 15.45
CA TYR A 236 -3.59 1.24 15.10
C TYR A 236 -2.36 0.87 14.25
N ALA A 237 -1.48 1.84 13.95
CA ALA A 237 -0.32 1.67 13.06
C ALA A 237 0.59 0.48 13.38
N PHE A 238 0.57 0.00 14.62
CA PHE A 238 1.39 -1.11 15.12
C PHE A 238 0.58 -2.34 15.54
N SER A 239 -0.72 -2.37 15.23
CA SER A 239 -1.57 -3.55 15.46
C SER A 239 -1.30 -4.68 14.47
N GLU A 240 -0.82 -4.33 13.29
CA GLU A 240 -0.40 -5.23 12.21
C GLU A 240 0.89 -4.71 11.58
N LYS A 241 1.54 -5.51 10.76
CA LYS A 241 2.64 -5.04 9.91
C LYS A 241 2.03 -4.46 8.62
N PHE A 242 1.89 -3.15 8.60
CA PHE A 242 1.19 -2.49 7.51
C PHE A 242 2.08 -2.15 6.30
N LEU A 243 1.46 -2.24 5.12
CA LEU A 243 1.89 -1.61 3.89
C LEU A 243 0.87 -0.51 3.56
N LEU A 244 1.34 0.69 3.25
CA LEU A 244 0.54 1.85 2.88
C LEU A 244 0.33 1.84 1.36
N PRO A 245 -0.87 1.51 0.86
CA PRO A 245 -1.07 1.39 -0.58
C PRO A 245 -1.59 2.69 -1.20
N ILE A 246 -1.03 3.06 -2.34
CA ILE A 246 -1.69 3.82 -3.41
C ILE A 246 -1.63 2.90 -4.63
N SER A 247 -2.67 2.13 -4.85
CA SER A 247 -2.71 1.05 -5.84
C SER A 247 -3.49 1.43 -7.11
N HIS A 248 -3.73 0.45 -7.97
CA HIS A 248 -4.57 0.60 -9.16
C HIS A 248 -6.01 1.03 -8.82
N ASP A 249 -6.55 0.58 -7.69
CA ASP A 249 -7.93 0.89 -7.28
C ASP A 249 -8.14 2.38 -6.95
N GLU A 250 -7.10 3.08 -6.49
CA GLU A 250 -7.18 4.49 -6.11
C GLU A 250 -7.08 5.44 -7.30
N VAL A 251 -6.66 4.94 -8.46
CA VAL A 251 -6.44 5.75 -9.67
C VAL A 251 -7.26 5.25 -10.88
N SER A 252 -8.35 4.54 -10.61
CA SER A 252 -9.28 3.97 -11.59
C SER A 252 -10.73 4.15 -11.17
N HIS A 253 -11.67 3.69 -12.00
CA HIS A 253 -13.11 3.66 -11.72
C HIS A 253 -13.75 5.04 -11.45
N GLY A 254 -13.29 6.08 -12.15
CA GLY A 254 -13.81 7.44 -12.04
C GLY A 254 -13.24 8.24 -10.87
N LYS A 255 -12.22 7.71 -10.16
CA LYS A 255 -11.54 8.42 -9.06
C LYS A 255 -10.55 9.47 -9.57
N GLY A 256 -10.09 9.32 -10.81
CA GLY A 256 -9.02 10.14 -11.41
C GLY A 256 -7.63 9.73 -10.95
N SER A 257 -6.60 10.28 -11.58
CA SER A 257 -5.20 10.04 -11.16
C SER A 257 -4.89 10.72 -9.81
N LEU A 258 -3.84 10.28 -9.13
CA LEU A 258 -3.49 10.85 -7.82
C LEU A 258 -3.29 12.37 -7.87
N ILE A 259 -2.64 12.89 -8.91
CA ILE A 259 -2.43 14.34 -9.04
C ILE A 259 -3.75 15.10 -9.29
N LYS A 260 -4.71 14.53 -10.02
CA LYS A 260 -6.05 15.13 -10.21
C LYS A 260 -6.87 15.17 -8.94
N GLN A 261 -6.63 14.28 -8.00
CA GLN A 261 -7.29 14.30 -6.69
C GLN A 261 -6.76 15.42 -5.79
N MET A 262 -5.61 16.01 -6.09
CA MET A 262 -5.08 17.15 -5.34
C MET A 262 -5.82 18.43 -5.74
N PRO A 263 -6.35 19.21 -4.75
CA PRO A 263 -7.04 20.46 -5.01
C PRO A 263 -6.08 21.56 -5.44
N GLY A 264 -6.63 22.59 -6.07
CA GLY A 264 -5.88 23.78 -6.42
C GLY A 264 -5.48 23.84 -7.90
N LYS A 265 -4.55 24.76 -8.19
CA LYS A 265 -3.99 24.96 -9.52
C LYS A 265 -2.86 23.96 -9.79
N TYR A 266 -2.41 23.92 -11.03
CA TYR A 266 -1.37 23.03 -11.52
C TYR A 266 -0.15 22.90 -10.56
N ASP A 267 0.42 24.03 -10.12
CA ASP A 267 1.58 24.01 -9.20
C ASP A 267 1.21 23.48 -7.81
N GLU A 268 0.01 23.79 -7.31
CA GLU A 268 -0.49 23.33 -6.01
C GLU A 268 -0.78 21.82 -6.03
N GLN A 269 -1.23 21.27 -7.16
CA GLN A 269 -1.42 19.83 -7.33
C GLN A 269 -0.09 19.07 -7.23
N PHE A 270 0.96 19.53 -7.87
CA PHE A 270 2.30 18.96 -7.73
C PHE A 270 2.84 19.07 -6.30
N ALA A 271 2.63 20.23 -5.66
CA ALA A 271 3.01 20.41 -4.26
C ALA A 271 2.23 19.44 -3.34
N GLY A 272 0.92 19.28 -3.59
CA GLY A 272 0.08 18.33 -2.88
C GLY A 272 0.58 16.88 -2.99
N VAL A 273 0.93 16.43 -4.21
CA VAL A 273 1.52 15.10 -4.42
C VAL A 273 2.83 14.95 -3.66
N ARG A 274 3.75 15.93 -3.77
CA ARG A 274 5.04 15.86 -3.04
C ARG A 274 4.85 15.82 -1.52
N ALA A 275 3.98 16.65 -0.98
CA ALA A 275 3.67 16.66 0.46
C ALA A 275 3.07 15.31 0.91
N PHE A 276 2.09 14.81 0.17
CA PHE A 276 1.44 13.54 0.49
C PHE A 276 2.40 12.36 0.46
N ILE A 277 3.18 12.23 -0.61
CA ILE A 277 4.12 11.11 -0.76
C ILE A 277 5.25 11.21 0.27
N THR A 278 5.79 12.40 0.55
CA THR A 278 6.80 12.53 1.61
C THR A 278 6.24 12.15 2.98
N TYR A 279 5.01 12.60 3.31
CA TYR A 279 4.32 12.15 4.54
C TYR A 279 4.13 10.64 4.57
N MET A 280 3.68 10.02 3.47
CA MET A 280 3.56 8.57 3.36
C MET A 280 4.88 7.86 3.67
N TYR A 281 6.02 8.40 3.18
CA TYR A 281 7.34 7.82 3.42
C TYR A 281 7.82 8.02 4.85
N ALA A 282 7.45 9.11 5.50
CA ALA A 282 7.75 9.35 6.91
C ALA A 282 6.84 8.55 7.88
N HIS A 283 5.60 8.22 7.48
CA HIS A 283 4.65 7.43 8.27
C HIS A 283 5.14 5.98 8.47
N PRO A 284 4.92 5.34 9.64
CA PRO A 284 5.20 3.91 9.82
C PRO A 284 4.52 3.00 8.80
N GLY A 285 5.18 1.94 8.38
CA GLY A 285 4.71 0.94 7.41
C GLY A 285 5.46 0.98 6.09
N LYS A 286 5.34 -0.09 5.27
CA LYS A 286 5.95 -0.17 3.93
C LYS A 286 5.14 0.64 2.93
N LYS A 287 5.68 0.89 1.73
CA LYS A 287 5.12 1.84 0.75
C LYS A 287 4.79 1.11 -0.55
N LEU A 288 3.63 1.42 -1.12
CA LEU A 288 3.23 0.98 -2.45
C LEU A 288 2.69 2.17 -3.24
N VAL A 289 3.24 2.40 -4.42
CA VAL A 289 2.80 3.48 -5.32
C VAL A 289 2.52 2.88 -6.69
N PHE A 290 1.40 3.24 -7.29
CA PHE A 290 1.00 2.77 -8.61
C PHE A 290 1.76 3.51 -9.72
N MET A 291 2.06 2.79 -10.80
CA MET A 291 2.79 3.31 -11.97
C MET A 291 2.12 4.56 -12.56
N GLY A 292 2.94 5.50 -13.05
CA GLY A 292 2.49 6.79 -13.58
C GLY A 292 2.36 7.90 -12.53
N THR A 293 2.28 7.55 -11.23
CA THR A 293 2.27 8.54 -10.14
C THR A 293 3.58 9.34 -10.12
N GLU A 294 4.71 8.68 -10.34
CA GLU A 294 6.05 9.27 -10.32
C GLU A 294 6.31 10.28 -11.44
N ILE A 295 5.50 10.25 -12.49
CA ILE A 295 5.55 11.25 -13.57
C ILE A 295 4.37 12.22 -13.53
N GLY A 296 3.46 12.08 -12.54
CA GLY A 296 2.28 12.93 -12.41
C GLY A 296 1.30 12.76 -13.57
N GLN A 297 1.04 11.51 -13.97
CA GLN A 297 0.04 11.24 -15.01
C GLN A 297 -1.28 11.89 -14.64
N PHE A 298 -1.84 12.70 -15.55
CA PHE A 298 -3.09 13.42 -15.31
C PHE A 298 -4.33 12.58 -15.58
N ASP A 299 -4.28 11.75 -16.63
CA ASP A 299 -5.42 10.91 -16.93
C ASP A 299 -5.50 9.73 -15.96
N GLU A 300 -6.74 9.36 -15.66
CA GLU A 300 -7.03 8.16 -14.91
C GLU A 300 -6.39 6.95 -15.61
N TRP A 301 -5.87 6.01 -14.82
CA TRP A 301 -5.30 4.82 -15.42
C TRP A 301 -6.34 4.05 -16.25
N ASN A 302 -5.94 3.73 -17.46
CA ASN A 302 -6.70 2.92 -18.43
C ASN A 302 -5.83 1.75 -18.89
N HIS A 303 -6.29 0.52 -18.71
CA HIS A 303 -5.57 -0.69 -19.10
C HIS A 303 -5.39 -0.85 -20.61
N GLU A 304 -6.19 -0.14 -21.43
CA GLU A 304 -6.09 -0.13 -22.89
C GLU A 304 -5.07 0.87 -23.44
N GLU A 305 -4.50 1.72 -22.56
CA GLU A 305 -3.60 2.79 -22.95
C GLU A 305 -2.23 2.67 -22.27
N ALA A 306 -1.22 3.18 -22.94
CA ALA A 306 0.11 3.29 -22.34
C ALA A 306 0.15 4.44 -21.31
N ILE A 307 1.09 4.34 -20.36
CA ILE A 307 1.42 5.47 -19.49
C ILE A 307 1.85 6.66 -20.35
N GLN A 308 1.45 7.86 -19.95
CA GLN A 308 1.70 9.13 -20.65
C GLN A 308 3.16 9.58 -20.54
N TRP A 309 4.10 8.83 -21.13
CA TRP A 309 5.53 9.13 -21.07
C TRP A 309 5.92 10.48 -21.69
N ASP A 310 5.12 11.02 -22.59
CA ASP A 310 5.25 12.34 -23.20
C ASP A 310 5.16 13.48 -22.17
N LEU A 311 4.53 13.26 -21.01
CA LEU A 311 4.54 14.21 -19.90
C LEU A 311 5.96 14.53 -19.43
N LEU A 312 6.92 13.63 -19.63
CA LEU A 312 8.32 13.90 -19.31
C LEU A 312 8.99 14.94 -20.24
N GLU A 313 8.32 15.45 -21.24
CA GLU A 313 8.77 16.64 -21.99
C GLU A 313 8.57 17.92 -21.17
N PHE A 314 7.65 17.93 -20.22
CA PHE A 314 7.33 19.10 -19.38
C PHE A 314 8.16 19.12 -18.09
N GLU A 315 8.67 20.30 -17.73
CA GLU A 315 9.62 20.49 -16.64
C GLU A 315 9.08 20.03 -15.27
N LYS A 316 7.81 20.31 -14.96
CA LYS A 316 7.20 19.90 -13.67
C LYS A 316 7.14 18.38 -13.49
N HIS A 317 6.85 17.66 -14.56
CA HIS A 317 6.80 16.20 -14.57
C HIS A 317 8.19 15.58 -14.44
N LYS A 318 9.22 16.14 -15.10
CA LYS A 318 10.62 15.76 -14.91
C LYS A 318 11.07 15.95 -13.46
N LYS A 319 10.72 17.11 -12.87
CA LYS A 319 11.04 17.43 -11.48
C LYS A 319 10.31 16.52 -10.50
N LEU A 320 9.05 16.17 -10.76
CA LEU A 320 8.33 15.19 -9.94
C LEU A 320 8.99 13.80 -10.02
N ARG A 321 9.40 13.35 -11.20
CA ARG A 321 10.15 12.09 -11.34
C ARG A 321 11.48 12.14 -10.57
N THR A 322 12.16 13.27 -10.61
CA THR A 322 13.39 13.50 -9.82
C THR A 322 13.09 13.43 -8.33
N PHE A 323 11.99 14.03 -7.88
CA PHE A 323 11.54 13.96 -6.49
C PHE A 323 11.34 12.50 -6.05
N PHE A 324 10.59 11.68 -6.80
CA PHE A 324 10.39 10.27 -6.44
C PHE A 324 11.72 9.50 -6.38
N LYS A 325 12.60 9.71 -7.35
CA LYS A 325 13.93 9.08 -7.36
C LYS A 325 14.73 9.41 -6.11
N GLU A 326 14.82 10.70 -5.75
CA GLU A 326 15.60 11.15 -4.59
C GLU A 326 14.94 10.76 -3.27
N LEU A 327 13.61 10.79 -3.19
CA LEU A 327 12.87 10.32 -2.00
C LEU A 327 13.04 8.82 -1.77
N ASN A 328 12.97 8.00 -2.82
CA ASN A 328 13.21 6.56 -2.73
C ASN A 328 14.64 6.28 -2.23
N LYS A 329 15.63 6.99 -2.81
CA LYS A 329 17.02 6.87 -2.36
C LYS A 329 17.19 7.29 -0.90
N PHE A 330 16.63 8.43 -0.52
CA PHE A 330 16.65 8.92 0.85
C PHE A 330 16.03 7.94 1.84
N TYR A 331 14.88 7.35 1.48
CA TYR A 331 14.22 6.33 2.31
C TYR A 331 15.10 5.12 2.56
N LEU A 332 15.80 4.61 1.52
CA LEU A 332 16.70 3.47 1.66
C LEU A 332 17.94 3.79 2.51
N ASP A 333 18.43 5.02 2.42
CA ASP A 333 19.60 5.47 3.19
C ASP A 333 19.24 5.85 4.64
N CYS A 334 17.99 6.16 4.94
CA CYS A 334 17.51 6.68 6.23
C CYS A 334 16.85 5.57 7.08
N LYS A 335 17.64 4.83 7.83
CA LYS A 335 17.17 3.70 8.66
C LYS A 335 16.03 4.02 9.63
N PRO A 336 15.98 5.19 10.29
CA PRO A 336 14.85 5.55 11.13
C PRO A 336 13.48 5.44 10.45
N LEU A 337 13.39 5.60 9.12
CA LEU A 337 12.13 5.57 8.40
C LEU A 337 11.57 4.15 8.19
N TYR A 338 12.39 3.08 8.35
CA TYR A 338 11.94 1.72 8.02
C TYR A 338 12.34 0.60 8.98
N GLU A 339 13.39 0.74 9.81
CA GLU A 339 13.87 -0.38 10.63
C GLU A 339 12.91 -0.78 11.75
N LEU A 340 12.21 0.20 12.33
CA LEU A 340 11.26 0.00 13.43
C LEU A 340 9.84 0.46 13.06
N ASP A 341 9.47 0.38 11.80
CA ASP A 341 8.16 0.87 11.30
C ASP A 341 6.97 -0.05 11.63
N THR A 342 7.21 -1.16 12.30
CA THR A 342 6.18 -2.10 12.76
C THR A 342 6.02 -2.16 14.28
N VAL A 343 6.73 -1.31 15.02
CA VAL A 343 6.70 -1.31 16.50
C VAL A 343 6.71 0.11 17.06
N TRP A 344 6.03 0.33 18.18
CA TRP A 344 5.92 1.63 18.84
C TRP A 344 7.26 2.30 19.15
N LYS A 345 8.32 1.53 19.43
CA LYS A 345 9.65 2.08 19.70
C LYS A 345 10.21 2.94 18.56
N GLY A 346 9.73 2.73 17.34
CA GLY A 346 10.16 3.46 16.14
C GLY A 346 9.46 4.80 15.91
N PHE A 347 8.53 5.21 16.78
CA PHE A 347 7.69 6.40 16.55
C PHE A 347 7.36 7.13 17.86
N ASP A 348 7.43 8.47 17.83
CA ASP A 348 6.87 9.33 18.87
C ASP A 348 6.30 10.62 18.26
N TRP A 349 5.17 11.06 18.78
CA TRP A 349 4.65 12.38 18.46
C TRP A 349 5.51 13.50 19.06
N ILE A 350 5.69 14.57 18.30
CA ILE A 350 6.20 15.85 18.80
C ILE A 350 5.02 16.83 18.97
N HIS A 351 4.21 16.97 17.90
CA HIS A 351 3.07 17.86 17.88
C HIS A 351 2.02 17.33 16.90
N HIS A 352 0.82 17.04 17.38
CA HIS A 352 -0.19 16.36 16.56
C HIS A 352 -1.53 17.09 16.52
N ASP A 353 -1.71 18.16 17.27
CA ASP A 353 -2.99 18.83 17.51
C ASP A 353 -3.07 20.27 16.98
N ASP A 354 -2.13 20.69 16.12
CA ASP A 354 -2.22 21.97 15.42
C ASP A 354 -3.19 21.90 14.22
N TYR A 355 -4.45 21.61 14.54
CA TYR A 355 -5.50 21.52 13.53
C TYR A 355 -5.72 22.86 12.81
N THR A 356 -5.58 24.00 13.49
CA THR A 356 -5.78 25.34 12.91
C THR A 356 -4.82 25.59 11.74
N ASN A 357 -3.58 25.17 11.90
CA ASN A 357 -2.54 25.31 10.90
C ASN A 357 -2.41 24.09 9.97
N SER A 358 -3.11 23.00 10.28
CA SER A 358 -2.96 21.69 9.59
C SER A 358 -1.50 21.25 9.56
N VAL A 359 -0.81 21.38 10.70
CA VAL A 359 0.59 20.99 10.88
C VAL A 359 0.67 19.83 11.87
N ILE A 360 1.49 18.85 11.55
CA ILE A 360 1.88 17.77 12.47
C ILE A 360 3.39 17.62 12.47
N ALA A 361 3.94 17.20 13.59
CA ALA A 361 5.36 16.86 13.73
C ALA A 361 5.52 15.59 14.56
N PHE A 362 6.40 14.71 14.11
CA PHE A 362 6.72 13.46 14.79
C PHE A 362 8.18 13.07 14.54
N LYS A 363 8.67 12.13 15.34
CA LYS A 363 9.99 11.57 15.12
C LYS A 363 9.91 10.08 14.80
N ARG A 364 10.89 9.62 14.03
CA ARG A 364 11.15 8.20 13.77
C ARG A 364 12.52 7.85 14.34
N THR A 365 12.63 6.60 14.82
CA THR A 365 13.85 6.12 15.48
C THR A 365 14.24 4.76 14.91
N ASP A 366 15.53 4.51 14.70
CA ASP A 366 16.04 3.20 14.28
C ASP A 366 16.45 2.31 15.47
N LYS A 367 16.99 1.12 15.17
CA LYS A 367 17.46 0.16 16.18
C LYS A 367 18.66 0.68 16.99
N ASN A 368 19.46 1.60 16.46
CA ASN A 368 20.62 2.18 17.10
C ASN A 368 20.27 3.40 17.96
N GLY A 369 19.06 3.93 17.84
CA GLY A 369 18.61 5.16 18.50
C GLY A 369 18.94 6.43 17.69
N ASP A 370 19.25 6.29 16.40
CA ASP A 370 19.33 7.42 15.48
C ASP A 370 17.90 7.90 15.19
N GLU A 371 17.73 9.22 15.12
CA GLU A 371 16.40 9.83 15.06
C GLU A 371 16.31 10.80 13.87
N ILE A 372 15.14 10.82 13.25
CA ILE A 372 14.73 11.85 12.28
C ILE A 372 13.41 12.48 12.73
N VAL A 373 13.31 13.79 12.59
CA VAL A 373 12.11 14.58 12.86
C VAL A 373 11.46 14.94 11.54
N SER A 374 10.17 14.70 11.41
CA SER A 374 9.37 15.10 10.25
C SER A 374 8.37 16.16 10.66
N VAL A 375 8.28 17.24 9.89
CA VAL A 375 7.31 18.33 10.07
C VAL A 375 6.51 18.49 8.79
N CYS A 376 5.20 18.32 8.88
CA CYS A 376 4.29 18.33 7.74
C CYS A 376 3.40 19.57 7.79
N ASN A 377 3.42 20.40 6.75
CA ASN A 377 2.52 21.51 6.56
C ASN A 377 1.56 21.21 5.39
N PHE A 378 0.31 20.95 5.71
CA PHE A 378 -0.73 20.61 4.71
C PHE A 378 -1.54 21.83 4.23
N GLN A 379 -1.09 23.06 4.53
CA GLN A 379 -1.71 24.29 4.02
C GLN A 379 -0.86 24.90 2.90
N PRO A 380 -1.46 25.55 1.90
CA PRO A 380 -0.74 26.27 0.85
C PRO A 380 -0.24 27.64 1.35
N ILE A 381 0.22 27.68 2.59
CA ILE A 381 0.67 28.89 3.29
C ILE A 381 2.03 28.62 3.91
N ARG A 382 3.01 29.45 3.54
CA ARG A 382 4.32 29.47 4.19
C ARG A 382 4.16 29.94 5.65
N ARG A 383 4.88 29.30 6.57
CA ARG A 383 4.91 29.67 7.98
C ARG A 383 6.32 29.99 8.39
N ASP A 384 6.56 31.26 8.65
CA ASP A 384 7.86 31.72 9.18
C ASP A 384 7.89 31.57 10.71
N GLU A 385 9.08 31.34 11.26
CA GLU A 385 9.33 31.22 12.70
C GLU A 385 8.41 30.18 13.40
N TYR A 386 8.08 29.10 12.73
CA TYR A 386 7.28 28.03 13.31
C TYR A 386 8.12 27.21 14.29
N CYS A 387 7.75 27.25 15.56
CA CYS A 387 8.52 26.60 16.62
C CYS A 387 8.04 25.16 16.85
N ILE A 388 8.98 24.22 16.90
CA ILE A 388 8.74 22.83 17.30
C ILE A 388 9.69 22.42 18.42
N GLY A 389 9.21 21.57 19.35
CA GLY A 389 10.09 20.88 20.30
C GLY A 389 10.90 19.80 19.62
N VAL A 390 12.11 19.56 20.10
CA VAL A 390 12.99 18.50 19.58
C VAL A 390 13.67 17.71 20.70
N PRO A 391 14.00 16.41 20.51
CA PRO A 391 14.45 15.54 21.59
C PRO A 391 15.86 15.87 22.11
N LYS A 392 16.74 16.41 21.26
CA LYS A 392 18.16 16.65 21.62
C LYS A 392 18.51 18.13 21.49
N TYR A 393 19.30 18.62 22.42
CA TYR A 393 19.93 19.95 22.30
C TYR A 393 21.13 19.87 21.35
N GLY A 394 21.25 20.81 20.42
CA GLY A 394 22.37 20.84 19.48
C GLY A 394 22.05 21.47 18.14
N LEU A 395 22.70 20.95 17.11
CA LEU A 395 22.51 21.36 15.72
C LEU A 395 21.69 20.32 14.98
N TYR A 396 20.78 20.78 14.13
CA TYR A 396 19.96 19.98 13.24
C TYR A 396 20.22 20.38 11.79
N ASP A 397 20.13 19.40 10.91
CA ASP A 397 20.25 19.60 9.47
C ASP A 397 18.93 19.23 8.79
N GLU A 398 18.47 20.05 7.85
CA GLU A 398 17.37 19.70 6.96
C GLU A 398 17.90 18.74 5.89
N VAL A 399 17.62 17.45 6.04
CA VAL A 399 18.18 16.39 5.18
C VAL A 399 17.29 16.05 3.98
N PHE A 400 16.02 16.43 4.04
CA PHE A 400 15.06 16.33 2.93
C PHE A 400 13.99 17.41 3.07
N ASN A 401 13.62 18.02 1.93
CA ASN A 401 12.54 18.99 1.87
C ASN A 401 11.77 18.83 0.56
N SER A 402 10.49 18.51 0.64
CA SER A 402 9.65 18.28 -0.54
C SER A 402 9.41 19.53 -1.40
N ASP A 403 9.75 20.72 -0.88
CA ASP A 403 9.59 22.01 -1.56
C ASP A 403 10.88 22.54 -2.21
N GLU A 404 11.95 21.74 -2.30
CA GLU A 404 13.17 22.14 -2.99
C GLU A 404 12.92 22.47 -4.48
N GLU A 405 13.63 23.46 -5.03
CA GLU A 405 13.52 23.87 -6.43
C GLU A 405 13.80 22.72 -7.42
N ARG A 406 14.74 21.83 -7.07
CA ARG A 406 15.06 20.65 -7.90
C ARG A 406 13.87 19.70 -8.07
N PHE A 407 12.90 19.74 -7.15
CA PHE A 407 11.67 18.98 -7.19
C PHE A 407 10.48 19.78 -7.75
N GLY A 408 10.70 21.02 -8.14
CA GLY A 408 9.66 21.92 -8.65
C GLY A 408 8.90 22.66 -7.55
N GLY A 409 9.44 22.71 -6.35
CA GLY A 409 8.95 23.50 -5.23
C GLY A 409 9.35 24.98 -5.32
N SER A 410 8.98 25.74 -4.30
CA SER A 410 9.28 27.18 -4.22
C SER A 410 10.70 27.49 -3.75
N GLY A 411 11.44 26.48 -3.26
CA GLY A 411 12.81 26.62 -2.78
C GLY A 411 12.92 27.21 -1.37
N VAL A 412 11.86 27.16 -0.61
CA VAL A 412 11.92 27.56 0.81
C VAL A 412 12.56 26.44 1.62
N VAL A 413 13.79 26.68 2.08
CA VAL A 413 14.59 25.70 2.81
C VAL A 413 15.17 26.31 4.08
N ASN A 414 15.44 25.51 5.10
CA ASN A 414 16.05 25.93 6.37
C ASN A 414 17.58 25.70 6.36
N GLY A 415 18.06 24.77 5.56
CA GLY A 415 19.49 24.47 5.42
C GLY A 415 20.05 23.64 6.57
N ASN A 416 21.34 23.78 6.82
CA ASN A 416 22.11 23.00 7.78
C ASN A 416 22.51 23.83 9.01
N ASN A 417 22.90 23.12 10.09
CA ASN A 417 23.35 23.71 11.35
C ASN A 417 22.28 24.60 12.05
N ILE A 418 21.02 24.22 11.94
CA ILE A 418 19.91 24.90 12.63
C ILE A 418 20.09 24.66 14.12
N LYS A 419 20.33 25.72 14.87
CA LYS A 419 20.62 25.64 16.30
C LYS A 419 19.33 25.56 17.12
N THR A 420 19.30 24.64 18.07
CA THR A 420 18.22 24.60 19.06
C THR A 420 18.27 25.79 19.99
N GLU A 421 17.12 26.26 20.38
CA GLU A 421 16.93 27.31 21.38
C GLU A 421 16.31 26.71 22.66
N VAL A 422 16.60 27.35 23.82
CA VAL A 422 15.95 26.98 25.08
C VAL A 422 14.52 27.49 25.03
N MET A 423 13.58 26.57 24.87
CA MET A 423 12.14 26.88 24.88
C MET A 423 11.34 25.66 25.37
N LYS A 424 10.41 25.86 26.29
CA LYS A 424 9.51 24.80 26.73
C LYS A 424 8.35 24.70 25.77
N ILE A 425 8.39 23.70 24.87
CA ILE A 425 7.38 23.50 23.85
C ILE A 425 7.23 21.98 23.55
N HIS A 426 6.00 21.53 23.33
CA HIS A 426 5.64 20.15 22.98
C HIS A 426 6.24 19.08 23.92
N GLY A 427 6.42 19.41 25.20
CA GLY A 427 6.99 18.51 26.21
C GLY A 427 8.54 18.45 26.23
N PHE A 428 9.23 19.28 25.44
CA PHE A 428 10.69 19.39 25.41
C PHE A 428 11.14 20.71 26.03
N ASP A 429 12.39 20.75 26.54
CA ASP A 429 13.02 21.97 27.11
C ASP A 429 13.76 22.81 26.03
N GLN A 430 13.85 22.27 24.82
CA GLN A 430 14.48 22.94 23.66
C GLN A 430 13.59 22.76 22.42
N GLY A 431 13.78 23.65 21.46
CA GLY A 431 13.08 23.62 20.19
C GLY A 431 13.87 24.23 19.05
N LEU A 432 13.30 24.15 17.86
CA LEU A 432 13.77 24.78 16.63
C LEU A 432 12.74 25.79 16.17
N SER A 433 13.22 26.92 15.66
CA SER A 433 12.42 27.87 14.87
C SER A 433 12.68 27.59 13.39
N LEU A 434 11.64 27.17 12.66
CA LEU A 434 11.72 26.73 11.27
C LEU A 434 10.82 27.56 10.36
N THR A 435 11.20 27.68 9.10
CA THR A 435 10.29 28.12 8.05
C THR A 435 9.65 26.88 7.40
N LEU A 436 8.34 26.74 7.53
CA LEU A 436 7.62 25.65 6.87
C LEU A 436 7.14 26.11 5.49
N PRO A 437 7.60 25.47 4.40
CA PRO A 437 7.10 25.76 3.06
C PRO A 437 5.60 25.44 2.92
N PRO A 438 4.90 26.00 1.94
CA PRO A 438 3.52 25.64 1.66
C PRO A 438 3.42 24.22 1.10
N LEU A 439 2.40 23.44 1.52
CA LEU A 439 2.15 22.06 1.05
C LEU A 439 3.45 21.25 1.01
N SER A 440 4.05 21.05 2.16
CA SER A 440 5.38 20.42 2.24
C SER A 440 5.58 19.55 3.47
N VAL A 441 6.57 18.69 3.37
CA VAL A 441 7.14 17.92 4.49
C VAL A 441 8.67 18.13 4.47
N ILE A 442 9.19 18.45 5.63
CA ILE A 442 10.62 18.64 5.86
C ILE A 442 11.11 17.70 6.94
#